data_d080276489da046e54f24029c11e50bf
#
_entry.id   d080276489da046e54f24029c11e50bf
#
_cell.length_a   1.000
_cell.length_b   1.000
_cell.length_c   1.000
_cell.angle_alpha   90.00
_cell.angle_beta   90.00
_cell.angle_gamma   90.00
#
_symmetry.space_group_name_H-M   'P 1'
#
loop_
_entity.id
_entity.type
_entity.pdbx_description
1 polymer ?
#
loop_
_entity_poly.entity_id
_entity_poly.type
_entity_poly.pdbx_seq_one_letter_code
_entity_poly.pdbx_strand_id
1 'polypeptide(L)'
;VSRAWINRANFHRDAFGRIAIPAVPMVVLGGIFYAQLEPKMIALMLGSVVLASIPIRRIAKSYEIKTSRGMLSGVGGVFGFLAGSSTGPGLLLVPFMLGYGLSRTSFVATLAVIAALTHVARAATFGSIGLIGQEVLILGLIGGAATIPGNILGKIILKKMTNNNHEILV
;
A
#
# COMPACT_ATOMS: atom_id res chain seq x y z
N VAL A 1 2.62 -3.65 -10.17
CA VAL A 1 3.86 -3.78 -10.97
C VAL A 1 3.78 -2.93 -12.24
N SER A 2 2.68 -2.93 -13.00
CA SER A 2 2.56 -2.15 -14.25
C SER A 2 2.66 -0.63 -14.06
N ARG A 3 2.12 -0.08 -12.96
CA ARG A 3 2.19 1.37 -12.65
C ARG A 3 3.60 1.83 -12.28
N ALA A 4 4.39 0.98 -11.63
CA ALA A 4 5.79 1.28 -11.30
C ALA A 4 6.67 1.34 -12.55
N TRP A 5 6.41 0.48 -13.54
CA TRP A 5 7.14 0.45 -14.79
C TRP A 5 6.89 1.68 -15.66
N ILE A 6 5.64 2.14 -15.73
CA ILE A 6 5.23 3.27 -16.58
C ILE A 6 5.77 4.61 -16.06
N ASN A 7 5.99 4.74 -14.74
CA ASN A 7 6.40 6.00 -14.09
C ASN A 7 7.84 5.99 -13.55
N ARG A 8 8.75 5.23 -14.14
CA ARG A 8 10.16 5.12 -13.71
C ARG A 8 10.88 6.46 -13.55
N ALA A 9 10.58 7.42 -14.42
CA ALA A 9 11.21 8.74 -14.42
C ALA A 9 10.85 9.59 -13.18
N ASN A 10 9.74 9.28 -12.50
CA ASN A 10 9.23 10.05 -11.37
C ASN A 10 9.45 9.37 -10.02
N PHE A 11 10.28 8.34 -9.96
CA PHE A 11 10.58 7.62 -8.71
C PHE A 11 11.45 8.45 -7.77
N HIS A 12 10.96 8.68 -6.54
CA HIS A 12 11.67 9.47 -5.54
C HIS A 12 12.47 8.58 -4.59
N ARG A 13 13.77 8.40 -4.89
CA ARG A 13 14.67 7.47 -4.19
C ARG A 13 14.79 7.75 -2.69
N ASP A 14 14.91 9.02 -2.28
CA ASP A 14 15.06 9.39 -0.87
C ASP A 14 13.80 9.03 -0.06
N ALA A 15 12.61 9.38 -0.56
CA ALA A 15 11.35 9.01 0.09
C ALA A 15 11.15 7.48 0.15
N PHE A 16 11.51 6.78 -0.92
CA PHE A 16 11.47 5.31 -0.95
C PHE A 16 12.35 4.70 0.13
N GLY A 17 13.62 5.08 0.21
CA GLY A 17 14.55 4.54 1.21
C GLY A 17 14.08 4.78 2.64
N ARG A 18 13.59 5.99 2.92
CA ARG A 18 13.08 6.37 4.26
C ARG A 18 11.85 5.59 4.69
N ILE A 19 10.99 5.21 3.76
CA ILE A 19 9.81 4.40 4.04
C ILE A 19 10.17 2.92 4.02
N ALA A 20 10.89 2.44 3.02
CA ALA A 20 11.16 1.01 2.79
C ALA A 20 12.04 0.39 3.87
N ILE A 21 13.08 1.11 4.33
CA ILE A 21 14.01 0.60 5.35
C ILE A 21 13.29 0.22 6.65
N PRO A 22 12.49 1.09 7.27
CA PRO A 22 11.74 0.71 8.46
C PRO A 22 10.51 -0.16 8.14
N ALA A 23 9.92 -0.05 6.93
CA ALA A 23 8.74 -0.80 6.58
C ALA A 23 9.01 -2.30 6.44
N VAL A 24 10.13 -2.72 5.82
CA VAL A 24 10.40 -4.15 5.58
C VAL A 24 10.47 -4.97 6.86
N PRO A 25 11.27 -4.63 7.89
CA PRO A 25 11.27 -5.38 9.14
C PRO A 25 9.92 -5.33 9.85
N MET A 26 9.21 -4.20 9.78
CA MET A 26 7.89 -4.08 10.37
C MET A 26 6.81 -4.88 9.64
N VAL A 27 6.93 -5.11 8.32
CA VAL A 27 6.07 -6.04 7.58
C VAL A 27 6.24 -7.46 8.11
N VAL A 28 7.48 -7.89 8.38
CA VAL A 28 7.75 -9.21 8.94
C VAL A 28 7.12 -9.34 10.32
N LEU A 29 7.35 -8.38 11.20
CA LEU A 29 6.74 -8.36 12.54
C LEU A 29 5.21 -8.35 12.49
N GLY A 30 4.63 -7.49 11.64
CA GLY A 30 3.19 -7.43 11.45
C GLY A 30 2.60 -8.73 10.89
N GLY A 31 3.32 -9.40 9.99
CA GLY A 31 2.93 -10.70 9.42
C GLY A 31 2.96 -11.83 10.46
N ILE A 32 4.01 -11.89 11.28
CA ILE A 32 4.12 -12.87 12.39
C ILE A 32 3.02 -12.61 13.43
N PHE A 33 2.80 -11.34 13.79
CA PHE A 33 1.72 -10.97 14.70
C PHE A 33 0.35 -11.39 14.16
N TYR A 34 0.08 -11.11 12.88
CA TYR A 34 -1.15 -11.52 12.21
C TYR A 34 -1.39 -13.04 12.27
N ALA A 35 -0.32 -13.83 12.10
CA ALA A 35 -0.40 -15.30 12.12
C ALA A 35 -0.81 -15.88 13.48
N GLN A 36 -0.65 -15.12 14.56
CA GLN A 36 -1.00 -15.51 15.92
C GLN A 36 -2.40 -15.05 16.34
N LEU A 37 -3.07 -14.25 15.52
CA LEU A 37 -4.38 -13.70 15.85
C LEU A 37 -5.50 -14.68 15.50
N GLU A 38 -6.49 -14.77 16.38
CA GLU A 38 -7.74 -15.45 16.08
C GLU A 38 -8.54 -14.70 14.99
N PRO A 39 -9.36 -15.42 14.21
CA PRO A 39 -10.17 -14.81 13.12
C PRO A 39 -11.00 -13.61 13.56
N LYS A 40 -11.54 -13.64 14.80
CA LYS A 40 -12.31 -12.54 15.39
C LYS A 40 -11.45 -11.30 15.61
N MET A 41 -10.25 -11.46 16.09
CA MET A 41 -9.27 -10.38 16.30
C MET A 41 -8.84 -9.77 14.97
N ILE A 42 -8.63 -10.59 13.95
CA ILE A 42 -8.32 -10.15 12.59
C ILE A 42 -9.44 -9.28 12.04
N ALA A 43 -10.70 -9.70 12.16
CA ALA A 43 -11.85 -8.94 11.71
C ALA A 43 -11.97 -7.58 12.43
N LEU A 44 -11.77 -7.56 13.75
CA LEU A 44 -11.76 -6.31 14.55
C LEU A 44 -10.63 -5.38 14.13
N MET A 45 -9.43 -5.90 13.92
CA MET A 45 -8.27 -5.13 13.48
C MET A 45 -8.49 -4.53 12.09
N LEU A 46 -8.96 -5.32 11.13
CA LEU A 46 -9.28 -4.84 9.78
C LEU A 46 -10.37 -3.75 9.82
N GLY A 47 -11.44 -3.98 10.57
CA GLY A 47 -12.51 -3.01 10.76
C GLY A 47 -12.01 -1.70 11.38
N SER A 48 -11.17 -1.78 12.41
CA SER A 48 -10.61 -0.59 13.08
C SER A 48 -9.69 0.20 12.16
N VAL A 49 -8.85 -0.44 11.35
CA VAL A 49 -7.98 0.22 10.35
C VAL A 49 -8.82 0.94 9.30
N VAL A 50 -9.89 0.31 8.81
CA VAL A 50 -10.80 0.93 7.84
C VAL A 50 -11.49 2.14 8.46
N LEU A 51 -12.07 2.00 9.64
CA LEU A 51 -12.73 3.10 10.35
C LEU A 51 -11.78 4.25 10.66
N ALA A 52 -10.56 3.96 11.14
CA ALA A 52 -9.53 4.96 11.42
C ALA A 52 -9.04 5.68 10.14
N SER A 53 -9.07 5.02 9.00
CA SER A 53 -8.65 5.62 7.73
C SER A 53 -9.51 6.81 7.31
N ILE A 54 -10.79 6.83 7.70
CA ILE A 54 -11.74 7.90 7.33
C ILE A 54 -11.36 9.24 7.99
N PRO A 55 -11.24 9.35 9.33
CA PRO A 55 -10.84 10.60 9.98
C PRO A 55 -9.41 11.00 9.61
N ILE A 56 -8.49 10.04 9.49
CA ILE A 56 -7.10 10.32 9.10
C ILE A 56 -7.06 11.00 7.72
N ARG A 57 -7.84 10.54 6.75
CA ARG A 57 -7.93 11.18 5.42
C ARG A 57 -8.52 12.59 5.50
N ARG A 58 -9.53 12.82 6.34
CA ARG A 58 -10.14 14.16 6.53
C ARG A 58 -9.14 15.13 7.16
N ILE A 59 -8.47 14.71 8.23
CA ILE A 59 -7.45 15.50 8.92
C ILE A 59 -6.28 15.80 7.98
N ALA A 60 -5.81 14.78 7.24
CA ALA A 60 -4.71 14.93 6.30
C ALA A 60 -5.01 15.88 5.14
N LYS A 61 -6.27 15.99 4.72
CA LYS A 61 -6.71 16.94 3.68
C LYS A 61 -6.84 18.37 4.23
N SER A 62 -7.16 18.51 5.52
CA SER A 62 -7.37 19.80 6.18
C SER A 62 -6.07 20.48 6.64
N TYR A 63 -5.02 19.70 6.91
CA TYR A 63 -3.72 20.22 7.34
C TYR A 63 -2.69 19.98 6.23
N GLU A 64 -2.02 21.07 5.81
CA GLU A 64 -0.78 20.96 5.02
C GLU A 64 0.34 20.42 5.92
N ILE A 65 0.39 19.11 6.11
CA ILE A 65 1.36 18.46 6.97
C ILE A 65 2.74 18.56 6.33
N LYS A 66 3.58 19.49 6.83
CA LYS A 66 5.01 19.49 6.47
C LYS A 66 5.68 18.26 7.10
N THR A 67 5.98 17.26 6.29
CA THR A 67 6.59 16.01 6.74
C THR A 67 8.10 16.13 6.81
N SER A 68 8.67 15.92 7.98
CA SER A 68 10.13 15.83 8.16
C SER A 68 10.65 14.45 7.73
N ARG A 69 11.97 14.37 7.54
CA ARG A 69 12.66 13.09 7.19
C ARG A 69 12.41 11.99 8.21
N GLY A 70 12.51 12.31 9.51
CA GLY A 70 12.26 11.36 10.60
C GLY A 70 10.82 10.92 10.69
N MET A 71 9.87 11.86 10.50
CA MET A 71 8.44 11.56 10.48
C MET A 71 8.08 10.61 9.36
N LEU A 72 8.66 10.78 8.16
CA LEU A 72 8.44 9.88 7.03
C LEU A 72 8.92 8.45 7.33
N SER A 73 10.07 8.31 8.02
CA SER A 73 10.58 6.99 8.45
C SER A 73 9.69 6.35 9.53
N GLY A 74 9.24 7.12 10.51
CA GLY A 74 8.32 6.63 11.55
C GLY A 74 6.99 6.14 10.97
N VAL A 75 6.41 6.94 10.07
CA VAL A 75 5.18 6.57 9.35
C VAL A 75 5.42 5.34 8.46
N GLY A 76 6.62 5.21 7.86
CA GLY A 76 7.03 4.04 7.10
C GLY A 76 7.03 2.76 7.94
N GLY A 77 7.50 2.83 9.19
CA GLY A 77 7.46 1.72 10.14
C GLY A 77 6.03 1.31 10.51
N VAL A 78 5.18 2.27 10.87
CA VAL A 78 3.75 2.03 11.17
C VAL A 78 3.04 1.43 9.95
N PHE A 79 3.27 2.02 8.77
CA PHE A 79 2.75 1.49 7.52
C PHE A 79 3.20 0.05 7.28
N GLY A 80 4.49 -0.26 7.50
CA GLY A 80 5.03 -1.60 7.33
C GLY A 80 4.35 -2.62 8.23
N PHE A 81 4.18 -2.33 9.51
CA PHE A 81 3.48 -3.20 10.45
C PHE A 81 2.04 -3.47 10.01
N LEU A 82 1.31 -2.41 9.66
CA LEU A 82 -0.06 -2.54 9.15
C LEU A 82 -0.11 -3.28 7.81
N ALA A 83 0.87 -3.08 6.91
CA ALA A 83 0.96 -3.79 5.63
C ALA A 83 1.28 -5.27 5.80
N GLY A 84 1.99 -5.65 6.85
CA GLY A 84 2.22 -7.04 7.24
C GLY A 84 0.95 -7.72 7.72
N SER A 85 0.16 -7.03 8.51
CA SER A 85 -1.03 -7.56 9.17
C SER A 85 -2.33 -7.36 8.38
N SER A 86 -2.43 -6.36 7.49
CA SER A 86 -3.67 -6.06 6.75
C SER A 86 -3.39 -5.59 5.33
N THR A 87 -4.44 -5.59 4.50
CA THR A 87 -4.41 -5.05 3.14
C THR A 87 -4.95 -3.63 3.13
N GLY A 88 -4.28 -2.70 2.45
CA GLY A 88 -4.82 -1.35 2.20
C GLY A 88 -4.21 -0.17 2.97
N PRO A 89 -3.18 -0.32 3.85
CA PRO A 89 -2.65 0.81 4.61
C PRO A 89 -1.92 1.85 3.76
N GLY A 90 -1.73 1.60 2.45
CA GLY A 90 -1.06 2.54 1.54
C GLY A 90 -1.67 3.94 1.51
N LEU A 91 -2.96 4.05 1.79
CA LEU A 91 -3.64 5.35 1.89
C LEU A 91 -3.15 6.20 3.06
N LEU A 92 -2.57 5.60 4.11
CA LEU A 92 -1.98 6.33 5.24
C LEU A 92 -0.73 7.09 4.83
N LEU A 93 0.01 6.62 3.80
CA LEU A 93 1.22 7.29 3.31
C LEU A 93 0.93 8.55 2.49
N VAL A 94 -0.29 8.68 1.95
CA VAL A 94 -0.66 9.78 1.04
C VAL A 94 -0.31 11.15 1.60
N PRO A 95 -0.85 11.57 2.78
CA PRO A 95 -0.61 12.92 3.30
C PRO A 95 0.87 13.15 3.63
N PHE A 96 1.56 12.15 4.13
CA PHE A 96 2.96 12.28 4.54
C PHE A 96 3.90 12.35 3.34
N MET A 97 3.66 11.60 2.29
CA MET A 97 4.46 11.66 1.06
C MET A 97 4.22 12.97 0.30
N LEU A 98 2.98 13.45 0.22
CA LEU A 98 2.68 14.75 -0.38
C LEU A 98 3.25 15.89 0.46
N GLY A 99 3.13 15.84 1.78
CA GLY A 99 3.73 16.79 2.72
C GLY A 99 5.26 16.78 2.75
N TYR A 100 5.88 15.71 2.27
CA TYR A 100 7.33 15.62 2.05
C TYR A 100 7.75 16.31 0.72
N GLY A 101 6.80 16.74 -0.09
CA GLY A 101 7.04 17.46 -1.35
C GLY A 101 7.00 16.58 -2.61
N LEU A 102 6.48 15.35 -2.53
CA LEU A 102 6.30 14.53 -3.72
C LEU A 102 5.14 15.08 -4.57
N SER A 103 5.38 15.17 -5.88
CA SER A 103 4.30 15.40 -6.84
C SER A 103 3.35 14.19 -6.88
N ARG A 104 2.11 14.38 -7.36
CA ARG A 104 1.14 13.28 -7.46
C ARG A 104 1.66 12.10 -8.28
N THR A 105 2.41 12.35 -9.34
CA THR A 105 3.01 11.31 -10.19
C THR A 105 4.14 10.58 -9.48
N SER A 106 5.04 11.32 -8.80
CA SER A 106 6.12 10.74 -7.98
C SER A 106 5.59 9.93 -6.81
N PHE A 107 4.52 10.39 -6.18
CA PHE A 107 3.81 9.66 -5.12
C PHE A 107 3.32 8.30 -5.62
N VAL A 108 2.57 8.27 -6.74
CA VAL A 108 2.01 7.01 -7.27
C VAL A 108 3.12 6.04 -7.68
N ALA A 109 4.19 6.53 -8.32
CA ALA A 109 5.33 5.71 -8.72
C ALA A 109 6.04 5.10 -7.49
N THR A 110 6.37 5.93 -6.50
CA THR A 110 7.09 5.51 -5.30
C THR A 110 6.25 4.56 -4.46
N LEU A 111 4.96 4.87 -4.27
CA LEU A 111 4.03 3.99 -3.54
C LEU A 111 3.87 2.63 -4.21
N ALA A 112 3.83 2.57 -5.54
CA ALA A 112 3.73 1.30 -6.27
C ALA A 112 4.95 0.39 -6.03
N VAL A 113 6.15 0.97 -5.96
CA VAL A 113 7.38 0.22 -5.65
C VAL A 113 7.40 -0.24 -4.19
N ILE A 114 7.02 0.64 -3.25
CA ILE A 114 6.90 0.30 -1.82
C ILE A 114 5.89 -0.83 -1.64
N ALA A 115 4.72 -0.74 -2.28
CA ALA A 115 3.70 -1.78 -2.21
C ALA A 115 4.21 -3.12 -2.77
N ALA A 116 4.90 -3.12 -3.90
CA ALA A 116 5.50 -4.33 -4.46
C ALA A 116 6.50 -4.96 -3.48
N LEU A 117 7.39 -4.16 -2.89
CA LEU A 117 8.37 -4.62 -1.91
C LEU A 117 7.70 -5.20 -0.67
N THR A 118 6.71 -4.50 -0.10
CA THR A 118 5.98 -4.97 1.09
C THR A 118 5.17 -6.24 0.82
N HIS A 119 4.60 -6.39 -0.38
CA HIS A 119 3.91 -7.63 -0.76
C HIS A 119 4.89 -8.81 -0.90
N VAL A 120 6.08 -8.60 -1.46
CA VAL A 120 7.13 -9.64 -1.54
C VAL A 120 7.58 -10.02 -0.13
N ALA A 121 7.88 -9.04 0.73
CA ALA A 121 8.29 -9.30 2.12
C ALA A 121 7.20 -10.06 2.89
N ARG A 122 5.93 -9.68 2.74
CA ARG A 122 4.80 -10.37 3.36
C ARG A 122 4.64 -11.80 2.85
N ALA A 123 4.74 -12.01 1.54
CA ALA A 123 4.66 -13.35 0.95
C ALA A 123 5.81 -14.24 1.44
N ALA A 124 7.03 -13.71 1.53
CA ALA A 124 8.16 -14.43 2.10
C ALA A 124 7.94 -14.78 3.57
N THR A 125 7.42 -13.84 4.39
CA THR A 125 7.08 -14.07 5.79
C THR A 125 6.03 -15.18 5.93
N PHE A 126 4.93 -15.10 5.21
CA PHE A 126 3.86 -16.11 5.29
C PHE A 126 4.31 -17.47 4.74
N GLY A 127 5.18 -17.48 3.73
CA GLY A 127 5.79 -18.70 3.23
C GLY A 127 6.70 -19.37 4.26
N SER A 128 7.54 -18.59 4.96
CA SER A 128 8.48 -19.10 5.97
C SER A 128 7.80 -19.67 7.21
N ILE A 129 6.63 -19.18 7.57
CA ILE A 129 5.83 -19.67 8.71
C ILE A 129 4.77 -20.71 8.30
N GLY A 130 4.80 -21.20 7.04
CA GLY A 130 3.94 -22.30 6.58
C GLY A 130 2.48 -21.93 6.31
N LEU A 131 2.13 -20.63 6.28
CA LEU A 131 0.77 -20.17 5.98
C LEU A 131 0.43 -20.24 4.48
N ILE A 132 1.43 -20.37 3.60
CA ILE A 132 1.22 -20.47 2.15
C ILE A 132 1.31 -21.93 1.76
N GLY A 133 0.19 -22.64 1.78
CA GLY A 133 0.06 -23.97 1.19
C GLY A 133 -0.11 -23.93 -0.34
N GLN A 134 -0.07 -25.12 -0.96
CA GLN A 134 -0.21 -25.26 -2.40
C GLN A 134 -1.54 -24.68 -2.93
N GLU A 135 -2.63 -24.83 -2.19
CA GLU A 135 -3.94 -24.26 -2.56
C GLU A 135 -3.91 -22.73 -2.61
N VAL A 136 -3.27 -22.10 -1.61
CA VAL A 136 -3.14 -20.64 -1.54
C VAL A 136 -2.30 -20.12 -2.70
N LEU A 137 -1.25 -20.84 -3.09
CA LEU A 137 -0.43 -20.51 -4.26
C LEU A 137 -1.24 -20.58 -5.55
N ILE A 138 -2.00 -21.65 -5.76
CA ILE A 138 -2.84 -21.82 -6.95
C ILE A 138 -3.90 -20.71 -7.03
N LEU A 139 -4.63 -20.46 -5.93
CA LEU A 139 -5.62 -19.39 -5.85
C LEU A 139 -5.00 -18.01 -6.08
N GLY A 140 -3.81 -17.77 -5.53
CA GLY A 140 -3.05 -16.54 -5.74
C GLY A 140 -2.63 -16.32 -7.18
N LEU A 141 -2.19 -17.37 -7.87
CA LEU A 141 -1.85 -17.33 -9.29
C LEU A 141 -3.07 -17.08 -10.18
N ILE A 142 -4.17 -17.77 -9.93
CA ILE A 142 -5.43 -17.57 -10.65
C ILE A 142 -5.96 -16.15 -10.43
N GLY A 143 -6.03 -15.68 -9.17
CA GLY A 143 -6.45 -14.33 -8.83
C GLY A 143 -5.52 -13.27 -9.44
N GLY A 144 -4.21 -13.49 -9.40
CA GLY A 144 -3.22 -12.62 -10.03
C GLY A 144 -3.41 -12.54 -11.55
N ALA A 145 -3.62 -13.66 -12.22
CA ALA A 145 -3.90 -13.71 -13.65
C ALA A 145 -5.20 -12.98 -14.01
N ALA A 146 -6.26 -13.16 -13.21
CA ALA A 146 -7.55 -12.50 -13.41
C ALA A 146 -7.49 -10.97 -13.26
N THR A 147 -6.51 -10.42 -12.51
CA THR A 147 -6.34 -8.96 -12.40
C THR A 147 -5.79 -8.31 -13.67
N ILE A 148 -5.13 -9.07 -14.55
CA ILE A 148 -4.54 -8.54 -15.78
C ILE A 148 -5.62 -8.00 -16.73
N PRO A 149 -6.65 -8.79 -17.14
CA PRO A 149 -7.72 -8.29 -17.98
C PRO A 149 -8.52 -7.17 -17.31
N GLY A 150 -8.74 -7.23 -15.98
CA GLY A 150 -9.40 -6.16 -15.24
C GLY A 150 -8.65 -4.82 -15.32
N ASN A 151 -7.33 -4.83 -15.19
CA ASN A 151 -6.51 -3.63 -15.34
C ASN A 151 -6.52 -3.08 -16.78
N ILE A 152 -6.54 -3.94 -17.79
CA ILE A 152 -6.64 -3.52 -19.20
C ILE A 152 -7.99 -2.87 -19.48
N LEU A 153 -9.08 -3.51 -19.06
CA LEU A 153 -10.45 -2.98 -19.20
C LEU A 153 -10.60 -1.64 -18.46
N GLY A 154 -10.13 -1.56 -17.22
CA GLY A 154 -10.14 -0.32 -16.44
C GLY A 154 -9.39 0.82 -17.15
N LYS A 155 -8.25 0.53 -17.78
CA LYS A 155 -7.50 1.53 -18.56
C LYS A 155 -8.25 1.98 -19.82
N ILE A 156 -8.94 1.06 -20.49
CA ILE A 156 -9.75 1.38 -21.69
C ILE A 156 -10.93 2.26 -21.30
N ILE A 157 -11.65 1.92 -20.23
CA ILE A 157 -12.80 2.69 -19.72
C ILE A 157 -12.35 4.09 -19.32
N LEU A 158 -11.27 4.21 -18.52
CA LEU A 158 -10.71 5.49 -18.09
C LEU A 158 -10.31 6.39 -19.27
N LYS A 159 -9.78 5.83 -20.35
CA LYS A 159 -9.45 6.61 -21.55
C LYS A 159 -10.66 7.14 -22.30
N LYS A 160 -11.82 6.45 -22.18
CA LYS A 160 -13.08 6.87 -22.81
C LYS A 160 -13.87 7.87 -21.98
N MET A 161 -13.51 8.06 -20.70
CA MET A 161 -14.18 9.01 -19.82
C MET A 161 -13.65 10.42 -20.10
N THR A 162 -14.57 11.35 -20.36
CA THR A 162 -14.27 12.78 -20.50
C THR A 162 -13.90 13.37 -19.13
N ASN A 163 -13.05 14.41 -19.10
CA ASN A 163 -12.58 15.04 -17.86
C ASN A 163 -13.71 15.42 -16.87
N ASN A 164 -14.88 15.81 -17.36
CA ASN A 164 -16.03 16.14 -16.52
C ASN A 164 -16.60 14.94 -15.73
N ASN A 165 -16.42 13.72 -16.23
CA ASN A 165 -16.90 12.51 -15.54
C ASN A 165 -15.87 11.97 -14.52
N HIS A 166 -14.64 12.47 -14.56
CA HIS A 166 -13.59 12.09 -13.61
C HIS A 166 -13.80 12.67 -12.21
N GLU A 167 -14.43 13.87 -12.11
CA GLU A 167 -14.70 14.54 -10.83
C GLU A 167 -15.82 13.86 -10.02
N ILE A 168 -16.70 13.13 -10.68
CA ILE A 168 -17.86 12.46 -10.03
C ILE A 168 -17.44 11.14 -9.35
N LEU A 169 -16.31 10.52 -9.76
CA LEU A 169 -15.87 9.20 -9.31
C LEU A 169 -14.66 9.23 -8.35
N VAL A 170 -14.14 10.41 -8.00
CA VAL A 170 -13.07 10.63 -7.04
C VAL A 170 -13.56 11.38 -5.82
#